data_5cda92e4347097b4f1a5065390de9e3f
#
_entry.id   5cda92e4347097b4f1a5065390de9e3f
#
_cell.length_a   1.000
_cell.length_b   1.000
_cell.length_c   1.000
_cell.angle_alpha   90.00
_cell.angle_beta   90.00
_cell.angle_gamma   90.00
#
_symmetry.space_group_name_H-M   'P 1'
#
loop_
_entity.id
_entity.type
_entity.pdbx_description
1 polymer ?
#
loop_
_entity_poly.entity_id
_entity_poly.type
_entity_poly.pdbx_seq_one_letter_code
_entity_poly.pdbx_strand_id
1 'polypeptide(L)'
;GVLIALGGVAAAGVWYRMGGPGRRVAVPEIVGRTQEEAQSAVTRAGLVWGTPTRAYSDTVVSGSVISCKPPTGTAIPVGQAVTAVISRGVEQKTVPDVVGRTEQEARTAITDAGLTVGAVTNDYSPTVESGKVISSNPAAGQNINHSSAVALVVSKGRRPATVPDVKGMTVADATAALQKAGLVLGTTTEDYSDSVESGKVISSDPAAGASGHFYGDSVSIVVSKGSEMVTVPDVSSMKQDEAVAALEAAGLVVKIERVFGIPFISSLSTNPAAGTSVRRGSTVTLYVV
;
A
#
# COMPACT_ATOMS: atom_id res chain seq x y z
N GLY A 1 50.33 75.54 -52.13
CA GLY A 1 49.17 75.27 -51.31
C GLY A 1 48.34 74.03 -51.71
N VAL A 2 48.88 73.06 -52.45
CA VAL A 2 48.03 71.89 -52.91
C VAL A 2 48.47 70.51 -52.32
N LEU A 3 49.54 70.42 -51.55
CA LEU A 3 50.05 69.14 -51.02
C LEU A 3 49.53 68.75 -49.62
N ILE A 4 48.80 69.62 -48.93
CA ILE A 4 48.27 69.32 -47.58
C ILE A 4 46.87 68.65 -47.61
N ALA A 5 46.09 68.77 -48.68
CA ALA A 5 44.72 68.24 -48.75
C ALA A 5 44.68 66.72 -49.09
N LEU A 6 45.68 66.12 -49.71
CA LEU A 6 45.71 64.72 -50.08
C LEU A 6 46.13 63.79 -48.92
N GLY A 7 46.93 64.30 -47.99
CA GLY A 7 47.33 63.54 -46.81
C GLY A 7 46.21 63.36 -45.77
N GLY A 8 45.29 64.34 -45.64
CA GLY A 8 44.18 64.30 -44.68
C GLY A 8 43.10 63.32 -45.09
N VAL A 9 42.80 63.17 -46.36
CA VAL A 9 41.73 62.23 -46.82
C VAL A 9 42.22 60.76 -46.74
N ALA A 10 43.51 60.52 -47.01
CA ALA A 10 44.12 59.20 -46.90
C ALA A 10 44.16 58.73 -45.39
N ALA A 11 44.60 59.67 -44.51
CA ALA A 11 44.64 59.36 -43.06
C ALA A 11 43.25 59.17 -42.45
N ALA A 12 42.25 59.96 -42.86
CA ALA A 12 40.88 59.76 -42.45
C ALA A 12 40.28 58.49 -42.99
N GLY A 13 40.59 58.08 -44.24
CA GLY A 13 40.13 56.81 -44.83
C GLY A 13 40.79 55.60 -44.20
N VAL A 14 42.06 55.68 -43.81
CA VAL A 14 42.77 54.63 -43.08
C VAL A 14 42.26 54.55 -41.63
N TRP A 15 42.02 55.68 -40.97
CA TRP A 15 41.43 55.70 -39.61
C TRP A 15 40.01 55.18 -39.62
N TYR A 16 39.16 55.48 -40.60
CA TYR A 16 37.81 54.93 -40.77
C TYR A 16 37.82 53.42 -41.04
N ARG A 17 38.85 52.92 -41.76
CA ARG A 17 39.05 51.49 -42.02
C ARG A 17 39.62 50.70 -40.80
N MET A 18 40.39 51.37 -39.95
CA MET A 18 41.08 50.77 -38.77
C MET A 18 40.33 50.91 -37.45
N GLY A 19 39.12 51.50 -37.41
CA GLY A 19 38.33 51.56 -36.17
C GLY A 19 37.68 52.90 -35.90
N GLY A 20 37.47 53.77 -36.93
CA GLY A 20 36.73 55.02 -36.81
C GLY A 20 35.28 54.84 -36.45
N PRO A 21 34.58 55.88 -35.90
CA PRO A 21 33.15 55.82 -35.51
C PRO A 21 32.33 55.53 -36.78
N GLY A 22 31.77 54.28 -36.84
CA GLY A 22 30.98 53.77 -37.97
C GLY A 22 31.36 52.37 -38.43
N ARG A 23 32.48 51.81 -37.93
CA ARG A 23 32.84 50.43 -38.20
C ARG A 23 31.81 49.50 -37.63
N ARG A 24 31.23 48.63 -38.48
CA ARG A 24 30.26 47.59 -38.05
C ARG A 24 30.96 46.26 -38.06
N VAL A 25 30.62 45.46 -37.07
CA VAL A 25 31.05 44.07 -36.89
C VAL A 25 29.85 43.18 -36.73
N ALA A 26 29.93 41.96 -37.24
CA ALA A 26 28.88 41.00 -37.06
C ALA A 26 28.88 40.47 -35.64
N VAL A 27 27.70 40.32 -35.07
CA VAL A 27 27.51 39.60 -33.77
C VAL A 27 28.02 38.19 -33.93
N PRO A 28 28.99 37.76 -33.11
CA PRO A 28 29.55 36.42 -33.21
C PRO A 28 28.52 35.31 -32.88
N GLU A 29 28.79 34.09 -33.33
CA GLU A 29 28.00 32.91 -32.96
C GLU A 29 28.25 32.58 -31.49
N ILE A 30 27.26 32.85 -30.65
CA ILE A 30 27.33 32.63 -29.20
C ILE A 30 26.22 31.74 -28.67
N VAL A 31 25.19 31.42 -29.45
CA VAL A 31 24.10 30.53 -29.07
C VAL A 31 24.66 29.13 -28.84
N GLY A 32 24.25 28.49 -27.73
CA GLY A 32 24.74 27.18 -27.32
C GLY A 32 26.09 27.18 -26.58
N ARG A 33 26.84 28.29 -26.60
CA ARG A 33 28.10 28.41 -25.84
C ARG A 33 27.85 28.71 -24.39
N THR A 34 28.82 28.42 -23.53
CA THR A 34 28.79 28.87 -22.14
C THR A 34 28.81 30.40 -22.06
N GLN A 35 28.31 30.94 -20.95
CA GLN A 35 28.30 32.39 -20.70
C GLN A 35 29.72 33.00 -20.87
N GLU A 36 30.77 32.34 -20.37
CA GLU A 36 32.15 32.79 -20.40
C GLU A 36 32.72 32.80 -21.81
N GLU A 37 32.47 31.75 -22.59
CA GLU A 37 32.85 31.65 -24.00
C GLU A 37 32.15 32.71 -24.85
N ALA A 38 30.86 32.91 -24.63
CA ALA A 38 30.04 33.91 -25.29
C ALA A 38 30.55 35.35 -25.01
N GLN A 39 30.81 35.65 -23.74
CA GLN A 39 31.38 36.94 -23.33
C GLN A 39 32.73 37.19 -23.95
N SER A 40 33.61 36.20 -23.98
CA SER A 40 34.92 36.27 -24.64
C SER A 40 34.79 36.50 -26.15
N ALA A 41 33.85 35.84 -26.82
CA ALA A 41 33.60 36.00 -28.24
C ALA A 41 33.11 37.42 -28.60
N VAL A 42 32.14 37.94 -27.82
CA VAL A 42 31.60 39.29 -27.98
C VAL A 42 32.67 40.34 -27.78
N THR A 43 33.49 40.22 -26.72
CA THR A 43 34.57 41.16 -26.41
C THR A 43 35.65 41.12 -27.48
N ARG A 44 36.05 39.95 -27.96
CA ARG A 44 37.02 39.80 -29.06
C ARG A 44 36.55 40.42 -30.38
N ALA A 45 35.24 40.44 -30.62
CA ALA A 45 34.64 41.10 -31.77
C ALA A 45 34.60 42.64 -31.63
N GLY A 46 35.07 43.22 -30.54
CA GLY A 46 35.01 44.66 -30.26
C GLY A 46 33.61 45.15 -29.84
N LEU A 47 32.75 44.24 -29.38
CA LEU A 47 31.42 44.52 -28.88
C LEU A 47 31.41 44.50 -27.32
N VAL A 48 30.38 45.06 -26.73
CA VAL A 48 30.23 45.11 -25.29
C VAL A 48 29.29 43.97 -24.86
N TRP A 49 29.70 43.20 -23.82
CA TRP A 49 28.81 42.24 -23.19
C TRP A 49 27.80 42.99 -22.31
N GLY A 50 26.53 42.96 -22.70
CA GLY A 50 25.43 43.56 -21.93
C GLY A 50 25.05 42.69 -20.74
N THR A 51 24.16 43.18 -19.85
CA THR A 51 23.65 42.44 -18.73
C THR A 51 22.80 41.25 -19.21
N PRO A 52 23.22 39.99 -18.91
CA PRO A 52 22.46 38.85 -19.36
C PRO A 52 21.17 38.67 -18.53
N THR A 53 20.14 38.17 -19.17
CA THR A 53 18.92 37.65 -18.49
C THR A 53 18.98 36.15 -18.40
N ARG A 54 18.12 35.57 -17.57
CA ARG A 54 18.07 34.10 -17.38
C ARG A 54 16.65 33.57 -17.64
N ALA A 55 16.58 32.46 -18.36
CA ALA A 55 15.30 31.76 -18.63
C ALA A 55 15.51 30.25 -18.56
N TYR A 56 14.44 29.53 -18.34
CA TYR A 56 14.45 28.06 -18.44
C TYR A 56 14.47 27.64 -19.91
N SER A 57 15.04 26.48 -20.20
CA SER A 57 15.09 25.89 -21.53
C SER A 57 15.13 24.37 -21.42
N ASP A 58 14.29 23.71 -22.21
CA ASP A 58 14.25 22.24 -22.26
C ASP A 58 15.33 21.64 -23.16
N THR A 59 15.97 22.50 -23.99
CA THR A 59 16.94 22.08 -25.03
C THR A 59 18.35 22.59 -24.80
N VAL A 60 18.50 23.70 -24.05
CA VAL A 60 19.80 24.30 -23.79
C VAL A 60 20.23 24.03 -22.36
N VAL A 61 21.41 23.44 -22.18
CA VAL A 61 21.94 23.12 -20.85
C VAL A 61 22.15 24.37 -20.00
N SER A 62 22.05 24.21 -18.69
CA SER A 62 22.23 25.31 -17.74
C SER A 62 23.60 26.00 -17.93
N GLY A 63 23.60 27.33 -17.89
CA GLY A 63 24.80 28.15 -18.06
C GLY A 63 25.14 28.51 -19.52
N SER A 64 24.46 27.93 -20.53
CA SER A 64 24.66 28.20 -21.93
C SER A 64 23.67 29.23 -22.48
N VAL A 65 24.05 29.92 -23.57
CA VAL A 65 23.26 30.97 -24.21
C VAL A 65 22.10 30.37 -25.00
N ILE A 66 20.87 30.76 -24.66
CA ILE A 66 19.65 30.41 -25.40
C ILE A 66 19.52 31.28 -26.65
N SER A 67 19.73 32.57 -26.49
CA SER A 67 19.57 33.57 -27.56
C SER A 67 20.35 34.84 -27.23
N CYS A 68 20.57 35.67 -28.26
CA CYS A 68 21.18 36.97 -28.05
C CYS A 68 20.42 38.07 -28.82
N LYS A 69 20.59 39.28 -28.34
CA LYS A 69 20.01 40.47 -28.95
C LYS A 69 21.09 41.55 -29.06
N PRO A 70 21.43 42.04 -30.27
CA PRO A 70 20.94 41.63 -31.61
C PRO A 70 21.27 40.17 -31.95
N PRO A 71 20.54 39.54 -32.89
CA PRO A 71 20.81 38.16 -33.32
C PRO A 71 22.20 37.98 -33.92
N THR A 72 22.74 36.75 -33.82
CA THR A 72 23.99 36.33 -34.46
C THR A 72 24.01 36.72 -35.93
N GLY A 73 25.18 37.21 -36.42
CA GLY A 73 25.40 37.64 -37.79
C GLY A 73 24.92 39.06 -38.08
N THR A 74 24.17 39.71 -37.20
CA THR A 74 23.73 41.09 -37.39
C THR A 74 24.95 42.05 -37.34
N ALA A 75 25.13 42.87 -38.36
CA ALA A 75 26.17 43.88 -38.36
C ALA A 75 25.77 45.09 -37.49
N ILE A 76 26.51 45.32 -36.40
CA ILE A 76 26.28 46.45 -35.46
C ILE A 76 27.54 47.27 -35.28
N PRO A 77 27.43 48.56 -34.86
CA PRO A 77 28.58 49.36 -34.56
C PRO A 77 29.51 48.76 -33.52
N VAL A 78 30.81 48.90 -33.68
CA VAL A 78 31.83 48.57 -32.68
C VAL A 78 31.48 49.28 -31.35
N GLY A 79 31.60 48.58 -30.21
CA GLY A 79 31.25 49.10 -28.89
C GLY A 79 29.77 49.00 -28.54
N GLN A 80 28.92 48.51 -29.46
CA GLN A 80 27.50 48.25 -29.14
C GLN A 80 27.35 47.03 -28.24
N ALA A 81 26.35 47.09 -27.35
CA ALA A 81 26.07 46.00 -26.43
C ALA A 81 25.32 44.84 -27.10
N VAL A 82 25.74 43.62 -26.78
CA VAL A 82 25.02 42.39 -27.08
C VAL A 82 24.54 41.78 -25.75
N THR A 83 23.22 41.65 -25.59
CA THR A 83 22.61 40.98 -24.42
C THR A 83 22.32 39.54 -24.76
N ALA A 84 22.50 38.65 -23.79
CA ALA A 84 22.24 37.24 -23.94
C ALA A 84 21.17 36.78 -22.95
N VAL A 85 20.43 35.75 -23.34
CA VAL A 85 19.57 34.97 -22.43
C VAL A 85 20.31 33.68 -22.09
N ILE A 86 20.60 33.50 -20.80
CA ILE A 86 21.34 32.34 -20.31
C ILE A 86 20.35 31.31 -19.77
N SER A 87 20.55 30.04 -20.14
CA SER A 87 19.72 28.93 -19.68
C SER A 87 19.89 28.67 -18.18
N ARG A 88 18.78 28.46 -17.51
CA ARG A 88 18.71 27.85 -16.17
C ARG A 88 18.62 26.32 -16.20
N GLY A 89 18.60 25.73 -17.41
CA GLY A 89 18.26 24.32 -17.63
C GLY A 89 16.76 24.12 -17.63
N VAL A 90 16.36 22.86 -17.48
CA VAL A 90 14.94 22.47 -17.42
C VAL A 90 14.30 22.98 -16.14
N GLU A 91 13.09 23.54 -16.24
CA GLU A 91 12.35 23.98 -15.06
C GLU A 91 12.02 22.80 -14.17
N GLN A 92 12.29 22.92 -12.87
CA GLN A 92 11.98 21.88 -11.88
C GLN A 92 10.67 22.24 -11.16
N LYS A 93 9.85 21.22 -10.93
CA LYS A 93 8.60 21.32 -10.15
C LYS A 93 8.65 20.34 -9.00
N THR A 94 8.12 20.75 -7.86
CA THR A 94 8.04 19.88 -6.67
C THR A 94 6.79 19.01 -6.74
N VAL A 95 6.95 17.73 -6.53
CA VAL A 95 5.82 16.78 -6.45
C VAL A 95 4.96 17.11 -5.22
N PRO A 96 3.65 17.40 -5.40
CA PRO A 96 2.77 17.72 -4.30
C PRO A 96 2.49 16.49 -3.42
N ASP A 97 2.17 16.73 -2.15
CA ASP A 97 1.68 15.65 -1.29
C ASP A 97 0.21 15.34 -1.63
N VAL A 98 0.01 14.13 -2.13
CA VAL A 98 -1.29 13.61 -2.57
C VAL A 98 -1.74 12.38 -1.78
N VAL A 99 -0.92 11.89 -0.84
CA VAL A 99 -1.26 10.72 -0.03
C VAL A 99 -2.49 11.00 0.85
N GLY A 100 -3.43 10.06 0.87
CA GLY A 100 -4.69 10.20 1.61
C GLY A 100 -5.76 11.06 0.94
N ARG A 101 -5.44 11.76 -0.16
CA ARG A 101 -6.44 12.50 -0.96
C ARG A 101 -7.20 11.56 -1.88
N THR A 102 -8.37 11.99 -2.32
CA THR A 102 -9.07 11.28 -3.40
C THR A 102 -8.26 11.31 -4.70
N GLU A 103 -8.48 10.34 -5.59
CA GLU A 103 -7.81 10.32 -6.90
C GLU A 103 -8.02 11.64 -7.66
N GLN A 104 -9.23 12.21 -7.63
CA GLN A 104 -9.53 13.45 -8.33
C GLN A 104 -8.76 14.65 -7.76
N GLU A 105 -8.70 14.78 -6.45
CA GLU A 105 -7.93 15.85 -5.79
C GLU A 105 -6.43 15.72 -6.08
N ALA A 106 -5.91 14.47 -6.10
CA ALA A 106 -4.53 14.19 -6.44
C ALA A 106 -4.20 14.59 -7.89
N ARG A 107 -5.06 14.23 -8.84
CA ARG A 107 -4.94 14.64 -10.26
C ARG A 107 -4.88 16.15 -10.40
N THR A 108 -5.80 16.85 -9.75
CA THR A 108 -5.83 18.32 -9.74
C THR A 108 -4.55 18.90 -9.17
N ALA A 109 -4.10 18.43 -7.99
CA ALA A 109 -2.88 18.92 -7.36
C ALA A 109 -1.62 18.72 -8.22
N ILE A 110 -1.51 17.58 -8.90
CA ILE A 110 -0.39 17.27 -9.81
C ILE A 110 -0.40 18.22 -11.02
N THR A 111 -1.55 18.44 -11.64
CA THR A 111 -1.67 19.35 -12.80
C THR A 111 -1.44 20.80 -12.42
N ASP A 112 -1.94 21.26 -11.28
CA ASP A 112 -1.71 22.61 -10.76
C ASP A 112 -0.24 22.87 -10.42
N ALA A 113 0.50 21.81 -10.04
CA ALA A 113 1.94 21.89 -9.84
C ALA A 113 2.75 21.94 -11.15
N GLY A 114 2.10 21.90 -12.33
CA GLY A 114 2.77 21.87 -13.64
C GLY A 114 3.39 20.53 -13.99
N LEU A 115 2.88 19.44 -13.42
CA LEU A 115 3.24 18.05 -13.66
C LEU A 115 2.12 17.32 -14.42
N THR A 116 2.38 16.11 -14.90
CA THR A 116 1.37 15.27 -15.54
C THR A 116 1.03 14.07 -14.66
N VAL A 117 -0.21 13.62 -14.75
CA VAL A 117 -0.62 12.38 -14.09
C VAL A 117 -0.16 11.20 -14.94
N GLY A 118 0.64 10.33 -14.37
CA GLY A 118 1.14 9.11 -15.00
C GLY A 118 0.18 7.94 -14.85
N ALA A 119 0.74 6.74 -14.78
CA ALA A 119 -0.05 5.53 -14.57
C ALA A 119 -0.76 5.58 -13.22
N VAL A 120 -2.05 5.20 -13.21
CA VAL A 120 -2.83 5.00 -11.99
C VAL A 120 -3.10 3.52 -11.84
N THR A 121 -2.62 2.95 -10.75
CA THR A 121 -2.82 1.56 -10.39
C THR A 121 -3.64 1.46 -9.11
N ASN A 122 -4.30 0.32 -8.91
CA ASN A 122 -5.11 0.10 -7.73
C ASN A 122 -4.56 -1.06 -6.91
N ASP A 123 -4.45 -0.86 -5.59
CA ASP A 123 -4.01 -1.92 -4.67
C ASP A 123 -4.84 -1.89 -3.38
N TYR A 124 -4.79 -2.98 -2.62
CA TYR A 124 -5.42 -3.03 -1.31
C TYR A 124 -4.57 -2.32 -0.26
N SER A 125 -5.24 -1.65 0.68
CA SER A 125 -4.59 -1.03 1.83
C SER A 125 -5.37 -1.31 3.11
N PRO A 126 -4.71 -1.74 4.18
CA PRO A 126 -5.38 -1.92 5.47
C PRO A 126 -5.75 -0.60 6.16
N THR A 127 -5.09 0.49 5.79
CA THR A 127 -5.17 1.79 6.48
C THR A 127 -5.75 2.92 5.64
N VAL A 128 -5.66 2.81 4.31
CA VAL A 128 -6.15 3.85 3.39
C VAL A 128 -7.51 3.44 2.83
N GLU A 129 -8.49 4.30 2.99
CA GLU A 129 -9.84 4.09 2.47
C GLU A 129 -9.87 3.92 0.96
N SER A 130 -10.88 3.19 0.47
CA SER A 130 -11.09 3.00 -0.97
C SER A 130 -11.27 4.34 -1.69
N GLY A 131 -10.60 4.48 -2.86
CA GLY A 131 -10.63 5.68 -3.69
C GLY A 131 -9.62 6.76 -3.27
N LYS A 132 -8.84 6.55 -2.20
CA LYS A 132 -7.78 7.45 -1.78
C LYS A 132 -6.40 6.97 -2.21
N VAL A 133 -5.49 7.89 -2.41
CA VAL A 133 -4.11 7.62 -2.84
C VAL A 133 -3.30 7.00 -1.71
N ILE A 134 -2.70 5.84 -1.98
CA ILE A 134 -1.77 5.17 -1.07
C ILE A 134 -0.37 5.78 -1.20
N SER A 135 0.07 6.01 -2.44
CA SER A 135 1.42 6.51 -2.72
C SER A 135 1.50 7.17 -4.10
N SER A 136 2.53 7.98 -4.28
CA SER A 136 2.92 8.54 -5.57
C SER A 136 4.36 8.18 -5.90
N ASN A 137 4.66 8.09 -7.18
CA ASN A 137 6.02 7.93 -7.67
C ASN A 137 6.26 8.87 -8.87
N PRO A 138 7.18 9.85 -8.78
CA PRO A 138 8.04 10.16 -7.64
C PRO A 138 7.28 10.57 -6.36
N ALA A 139 7.95 10.43 -5.20
CA ALA A 139 7.35 10.76 -3.90
C ALA A 139 7.18 12.27 -3.72
N ALA A 140 6.26 12.66 -2.82
CA ALA A 140 6.04 14.04 -2.44
C ALA A 140 7.34 14.74 -2.00
N GLY A 141 7.49 16.01 -2.37
CA GLY A 141 8.65 16.85 -2.06
C GLY A 141 9.85 16.67 -3.01
N GLN A 142 9.85 15.69 -3.90
CA GLN A 142 10.91 15.56 -4.90
C GLN A 142 10.78 16.63 -6.00
N ASN A 143 11.91 17.16 -6.44
CA ASN A 143 11.98 18.07 -7.59
C ASN A 143 12.25 17.27 -8.85
N ILE A 144 11.34 17.39 -9.81
CA ILE A 144 11.41 16.73 -11.10
C ILE A 144 11.18 17.75 -12.23
N ASN A 145 11.53 17.41 -13.44
CA ASN A 145 11.32 18.30 -14.58
C ASN A 145 9.82 18.63 -14.73
N HIS A 146 9.51 19.86 -15.10
CA HIS A 146 8.14 20.24 -15.42
C HIS A 146 7.53 19.27 -16.43
N SER A 147 6.24 19.12 -16.41
CA SER A 147 5.50 18.16 -17.27
C SER A 147 5.88 16.68 -17.09
N SER A 148 6.78 16.34 -16.15
CA SER A 148 7.07 14.94 -15.82
C SER A 148 5.86 14.23 -15.24
N ALA A 149 5.76 12.92 -15.48
CA ALA A 149 4.66 12.12 -15.02
C ALA A 149 4.84 11.68 -13.56
N VAL A 150 3.76 11.76 -12.77
CA VAL A 150 3.66 11.24 -11.41
C VAL A 150 2.64 10.10 -11.41
N ALA A 151 3.12 8.89 -11.17
CA ALA A 151 2.27 7.72 -11.05
C ALA A 151 1.59 7.67 -9.67
N LEU A 152 0.38 7.13 -9.61
CA LEU A 152 -0.42 7.01 -8.39
C LEU A 152 -0.78 5.55 -8.13
N VAL A 153 -0.80 5.18 -6.85
CA VAL A 153 -1.41 3.96 -6.36
C VAL A 153 -2.64 4.35 -5.54
N VAL A 154 -3.82 3.90 -5.98
CA VAL A 154 -5.11 4.22 -5.34
C VAL A 154 -5.60 3.01 -4.58
N SER A 155 -6.14 3.23 -3.39
CA SER A 155 -6.63 2.17 -2.52
C SER A 155 -7.94 1.57 -3.03
N LYS A 156 -8.02 0.24 -3.01
CA LYS A 156 -9.26 -0.54 -3.08
C LYS A 156 -9.93 -0.73 -1.71
N GLY A 157 -9.36 -0.16 -0.65
CA GLY A 157 -9.74 -0.44 0.72
C GLY A 157 -9.08 -1.72 1.26
N ARG A 158 -9.62 -2.27 2.33
CA ARG A 158 -9.14 -3.51 2.93
C ARG A 158 -9.35 -4.70 1.99
N ARG A 159 -8.37 -5.60 1.94
CA ARG A 159 -8.46 -6.81 1.11
C ARG A 159 -9.50 -7.77 1.67
N PRO A 160 -10.55 -8.14 0.91
CA PRO A 160 -11.55 -9.09 1.38
C PRO A 160 -10.95 -10.47 1.66
N ALA A 161 -11.51 -11.15 2.65
CA ALA A 161 -11.22 -12.54 2.98
C ALA A 161 -12.55 -13.32 3.16
N THR A 162 -12.51 -14.60 2.86
CA THR A 162 -13.64 -15.51 3.10
C THR A 162 -13.22 -16.53 4.15
N VAL A 163 -14.07 -16.76 5.14
CA VAL A 163 -13.81 -17.75 6.19
C VAL A 163 -13.89 -19.17 5.59
N PRO A 164 -12.80 -19.95 5.64
CA PRO A 164 -12.80 -21.32 5.14
C PRO A 164 -13.61 -22.23 6.07
N ASP A 165 -14.12 -23.35 5.56
CA ASP A 165 -14.68 -24.40 6.41
C ASP A 165 -13.55 -25.15 7.11
N VAL A 166 -13.53 -25.02 8.43
CA VAL A 166 -12.53 -25.66 9.31
C VAL A 166 -13.13 -26.74 10.20
N LYS A 167 -14.44 -27.00 10.07
CA LYS A 167 -15.13 -28.03 10.85
C LYS A 167 -14.51 -29.42 10.65
N GLY A 168 -14.29 -30.15 11.72
CA GLY A 168 -13.67 -31.47 11.67
C GLY A 168 -12.17 -31.50 11.46
N MET A 169 -11.53 -30.37 11.27
CA MET A 169 -10.06 -30.26 11.16
C MET A 169 -9.41 -30.30 12.54
N THR A 170 -8.14 -30.67 12.60
CA THR A 170 -7.32 -30.41 13.79
C THR A 170 -7.10 -28.90 13.95
N VAL A 171 -6.74 -28.44 15.15
CA VAL A 171 -6.42 -27.02 15.40
C VAL A 171 -5.28 -26.52 14.49
N ALA A 172 -4.28 -27.39 14.25
CA ALA A 172 -3.16 -27.06 13.37
C ALA A 172 -3.60 -26.87 11.91
N ASP A 173 -4.42 -27.79 11.38
CA ASP A 173 -4.92 -27.73 10.01
C ASP A 173 -5.87 -26.52 9.83
N ALA A 174 -6.74 -26.25 10.82
CA ALA A 174 -7.62 -25.10 10.85
C ALA A 174 -6.82 -23.79 10.84
N THR A 175 -5.78 -23.71 11.66
CA THR A 175 -4.87 -22.55 11.69
C THR A 175 -4.21 -22.32 10.31
N ALA A 176 -3.70 -23.38 9.69
CA ALA A 176 -3.09 -23.30 8.37
C ALA A 176 -4.12 -22.87 7.30
N ALA A 177 -5.35 -23.38 7.36
CA ALA A 177 -6.42 -23.01 6.44
C ALA A 177 -6.81 -21.51 6.59
N LEU A 178 -6.95 -21.03 7.83
CA LEU A 178 -7.22 -19.62 8.12
C LEU A 178 -6.09 -18.73 7.60
N GLN A 179 -4.83 -19.05 7.88
CA GLN A 179 -3.67 -18.30 7.39
C GLN A 179 -3.62 -18.24 5.87
N LYS A 180 -3.91 -19.35 5.19
CA LYS A 180 -3.98 -19.39 3.72
C LYS A 180 -5.08 -18.48 3.17
N ALA A 181 -6.17 -18.31 3.89
CA ALA A 181 -7.26 -17.38 3.56
C ALA A 181 -6.94 -15.92 3.96
N GLY A 182 -5.78 -15.66 4.58
CA GLY A 182 -5.37 -14.34 5.05
C GLY A 182 -6.00 -13.94 6.40
N LEU A 183 -6.59 -14.90 7.11
CA LEU A 183 -7.22 -14.71 8.42
C LEU A 183 -6.28 -15.15 9.56
N VAL A 184 -6.57 -14.73 10.76
CA VAL A 184 -5.78 -15.07 11.96
C VAL A 184 -6.64 -15.93 12.89
N LEU A 185 -6.04 -16.97 13.49
CA LEU A 185 -6.72 -17.73 14.56
C LEU A 185 -6.92 -16.81 15.78
N GLY A 186 -8.17 -16.65 16.17
CA GLY A 186 -8.60 -15.91 17.36
C GLY A 186 -8.61 -16.79 18.61
N THR A 187 -9.65 -16.62 19.43
CA THR A 187 -9.83 -17.42 20.65
C THR A 187 -10.18 -18.87 20.31
N THR A 188 -9.52 -19.79 21.00
CA THR A 188 -9.86 -21.21 20.97
C THR A 188 -10.56 -21.56 22.28
N THR A 189 -11.80 -22.06 22.20
CA THR A 189 -12.55 -22.57 23.32
C THR A 189 -12.80 -24.06 23.13
N GLU A 190 -13.17 -24.74 24.18
CA GLU A 190 -13.46 -26.18 24.15
C GLU A 190 -14.89 -26.47 24.62
N ASP A 191 -15.54 -27.44 23.97
CA ASP A 191 -16.87 -27.89 24.35
C ASP A 191 -17.01 -29.39 24.08
N TYR A 192 -18.00 -30.02 24.66
CA TYR A 192 -18.31 -31.43 24.41
C TYR A 192 -19.07 -31.58 23.09
N SER A 193 -18.80 -32.68 22.39
CA SER A 193 -19.52 -33.02 21.16
C SER A 193 -19.59 -34.52 20.97
N ASP A 194 -20.81 -35.03 20.74
CA ASP A 194 -21.01 -36.44 20.41
C ASP A 194 -20.76 -36.79 18.95
N SER A 195 -20.66 -35.75 18.09
CA SER A 195 -20.52 -35.92 16.65
C SER A 195 -19.14 -35.57 16.14
N VAL A 196 -18.32 -34.85 16.92
CA VAL A 196 -16.96 -34.42 16.54
C VAL A 196 -15.96 -35.04 17.49
N GLU A 197 -14.95 -35.71 16.97
CA GLU A 197 -13.88 -36.32 17.74
C GLU A 197 -13.11 -35.31 18.58
N SER A 198 -12.61 -35.75 19.73
CA SER A 198 -11.78 -34.93 20.61
C SER A 198 -10.58 -34.37 19.86
N GLY A 199 -10.29 -33.08 20.09
CA GLY A 199 -9.18 -32.32 19.43
C GLY A 199 -9.53 -31.78 18.06
N LYS A 200 -10.75 -31.99 17.55
CA LYS A 200 -11.19 -31.44 16.25
C LYS A 200 -12.15 -30.27 16.44
N VAL A 201 -12.18 -29.38 15.45
CA VAL A 201 -13.01 -28.17 15.45
C VAL A 201 -14.51 -28.54 15.30
N ILE A 202 -15.33 -28.07 16.22
CA ILE A 202 -16.79 -28.16 16.16
C ILE A 202 -17.36 -27.07 15.24
N SER A 203 -16.91 -25.84 15.45
CA SER A 203 -17.43 -24.65 14.77
C SER A 203 -16.40 -23.52 14.76
N SER A 204 -16.63 -22.55 13.88
CA SER A 204 -15.90 -21.28 13.86
C SER A 204 -16.85 -20.10 13.98
N ASP A 205 -16.34 -19.03 14.54
CA ASP A 205 -17.01 -17.73 14.58
C ASP A 205 -16.02 -16.64 14.14
N PRO A 206 -16.25 -15.99 12.98
CA PRO A 206 -17.39 -16.14 12.05
C PRO A 206 -17.47 -17.52 11.40
N ALA A 207 -18.69 -17.90 10.99
CA ALA A 207 -18.93 -19.19 10.34
C ALA A 207 -18.31 -19.28 8.95
N ALA A 208 -18.09 -20.50 8.48
CA ALA A 208 -17.59 -20.76 7.11
C ALA A 208 -18.45 -20.04 6.05
N GLY A 209 -17.79 -19.40 5.08
CA GLY A 209 -18.43 -18.64 4.01
C GLY A 209 -18.95 -17.27 4.42
N ALA A 210 -18.81 -16.84 5.68
CA ALA A 210 -19.21 -15.51 6.11
C ALA A 210 -18.53 -14.42 5.27
N SER A 211 -19.29 -13.40 4.87
CA SER A 211 -18.84 -12.25 4.08
C SER A 211 -18.60 -11.02 4.98
N GLY A 212 -17.90 -10.01 4.43
CA GLY A 212 -17.60 -8.77 5.15
C GLY A 212 -16.37 -8.85 6.04
N HIS A 213 -15.58 -9.91 5.91
CA HIS A 213 -14.29 -10.07 6.59
C HIS A 213 -13.12 -9.71 5.68
N PHE A 214 -12.00 -9.36 6.28
CA PHE A 214 -10.83 -8.86 5.58
C PHE A 214 -9.56 -9.58 6.07
N TYR A 215 -8.52 -9.49 5.27
CA TYR A 215 -7.19 -9.96 5.66
C TYR A 215 -6.77 -9.38 7.01
N GLY A 216 -6.30 -10.26 7.90
CA GLY A 216 -5.91 -9.93 9.27
C GLY A 216 -7.04 -10.01 10.29
N ASP A 217 -8.31 -10.21 9.88
CA ASP A 217 -9.41 -10.43 10.83
C ASP A 217 -9.26 -11.79 11.53
N SER A 218 -9.69 -11.85 12.80
CA SER A 218 -9.59 -13.06 13.60
C SER A 218 -10.83 -13.94 13.47
N VAL A 219 -10.62 -15.25 13.48
CA VAL A 219 -11.67 -16.28 13.51
C VAL A 219 -11.45 -17.15 14.74
N SER A 220 -12.43 -17.16 15.65
CA SER A 220 -12.41 -18.03 16.83
C SER A 220 -12.93 -19.42 16.47
N ILE A 221 -12.46 -20.44 17.20
CA ILE A 221 -12.89 -21.81 17.00
C ILE A 221 -13.31 -22.46 18.31
N VAL A 222 -14.25 -23.39 18.23
CA VAL A 222 -14.64 -24.28 19.30
C VAL A 222 -14.10 -25.66 18.99
N VAL A 223 -13.35 -26.24 19.90
CA VAL A 223 -12.70 -27.54 19.76
C VAL A 223 -13.41 -28.59 20.61
N SER A 224 -13.62 -29.77 20.07
CA SER A 224 -14.29 -30.88 20.77
C SER A 224 -13.42 -31.48 21.86
N LYS A 225 -14.01 -31.68 23.03
CA LYS A 225 -13.51 -32.57 24.10
C LYS A 225 -13.90 -34.04 23.88
N GLY A 226 -14.64 -34.32 22.81
CA GLY A 226 -15.35 -35.60 22.64
C GLY A 226 -16.67 -35.61 23.39
N SER A 227 -17.26 -36.79 23.55
CA SER A 227 -18.50 -36.94 24.30
C SER A 227 -18.30 -36.68 25.79
N GLU A 228 -19.26 -36.04 26.42
CA GLU A 228 -19.26 -35.88 27.88
C GLU A 228 -19.44 -37.23 28.55
N MET A 229 -18.48 -37.64 29.39
CA MET A 229 -18.51 -38.90 30.12
C MET A 229 -18.98 -38.68 31.53
N VAL A 230 -19.87 -39.54 31.98
CA VAL A 230 -20.39 -39.58 33.37
C VAL A 230 -20.22 -40.98 33.95
N THR A 231 -20.03 -41.04 35.25
CA THR A 231 -19.87 -42.32 35.94
C THR A 231 -21.23 -42.82 36.43
N VAL A 232 -21.54 -44.07 36.18
CA VAL A 232 -22.75 -44.70 36.71
C VAL A 232 -22.65 -44.76 38.22
N PRO A 233 -23.57 -44.08 38.99
CA PRO A 233 -23.53 -44.10 40.43
C PRO A 233 -23.89 -45.46 41.00
N ASP A 234 -23.36 -45.75 42.19
CA ASP A 234 -23.74 -46.93 42.92
C ASP A 234 -25.15 -46.76 43.61
N VAL A 235 -26.10 -47.50 43.14
CA VAL A 235 -27.51 -47.46 43.60
C VAL A 235 -27.92 -48.73 44.35
N SER A 236 -26.98 -49.61 44.61
CA SER A 236 -27.28 -50.96 45.19
C SER A 236 -27.98 -50.94 46.55
N SER A 237 -27.76 -49.89 47.35
CA SER A 237 -28.38 -49.74 48.70
C SER A 237 -29.59 -48.80 48.73
N MET A 238 -30.00 -48.26 47.56
CA MET A 238 -31.08 -47.28 47.44
C MET A 238 -32.42 -47.93 47.20
N LYS A 239 -33.53 -47.22 47.50
CA LYS A 239 -34.87 -47.59 47.01
C LYS A 239 -34.96 -47.29 45.52
N GLN A 240 -35.90 -47.93 44.83
CA GLN A 240 -36.05 -47.78 43.35
C GLN A 240 -36.17 -46.30 42.93
N ASP A 241 -37.04 -45.53 43.61
CA ASP A 241 -37.26 -44.12 43.22
C ASP A 241 -35.99 -43.23 43.42
N GLU A 242 -35.29 -43.54 44.57
CA GLU A 242 -34.01 -42.87 44.87
C GLU A 242 -32.92 -43.23 43.84
N ALA A 243 -32.86 -44.50 43.41
CA ALA A 243 -31.94 -45.00 42.40
C ALA A 243 -32.20 -44.37 41.04
N VAL A 244 -33.46 -44.26 40.62
CA VAL A 244 -33.86 -43.58 39.38
C VAL A 244 -33.42 -42.11 39.43
N ALA A 245 -33.76 -41.41 40.52
CA ALA A 245 -33.36 -40.01 40.67
C ALA A 245 -31.85 -39.80 40.69
N ALA A 246 -31.07 -40.69 41.31
CA ALA A 246 -29.59 -40.62 41.28
C ALA A 246 -28.99 -40.84 39.90
N LEU A 247 -29.51 -41.79 39.13
CA LEU A 247 -29.08 -42.05 37.76
C LEU A 247 -29.42 -40.88 36.82
N GLU A 248 -30.65 -40.34 36.94
CA GLU A 248 -31.08 -39.16 36.15
C GLU A 248 -30.29 -37.91 36.52
N ALA A 249 -30.00 -37.69 37.80
CA ALA A 249 -29.14 -36.58 38.25
C ALA A 249 -27.70 -36.68 37.71
N ALA A 250 -27.21 -37.91 37.49
CA ALA A 250 -25.94 -38.14 36.79
C ALA A 250 -26.03 -37.91 35.28
N GLY A 251 -27.17 -37.53 34.74
CA GLY A 251 -27.40 -37.29 33.31
C GLY A 251 -27.58 -38.55 32.47
N LEU A 252 -28.06 -39.65 33.09
CA LEU A 252 -28.31 -40.93 32.44
C LEU A 252 -29.82 -41.12 32.18
N VAL A 253 -30.14 -41.92 31.17
CA VAL A 253 -31.51 -42.32 30.86
C VAL A 253 -31.75 -43.68 31.52
N VAL A 254 -32.82 -43.80 32.35
CA VAL A 254 -33.08 -45.04 33.10
C VAL A 254 -34.14 -45.92 32.41
N LYS A 255 -33.76 -47.17 32.17
CA LYS A 255 -34.67 -48.23 31.75
C LYS A 255 -34.81 -49.18 32.89
N ILE A 256 -36.04 -49.42 33.39
CA ILE A 256 -36.29 -50.31 34.48
C ILE A 256 -36.63 -51.69 33.89
N GLU A 257 -35.95 -52.73 34.39
CA GLU A 257 -36.29 -54.12 34.10
C GLU A 257 -36.53 -54.89 35.42
N ARG A 258 -37.67 -55.61 35.48
CA ARG A 258 -37.98 -56.42 36.59
C ARG A 258 -37.49 -57.87 36.38
N VAL A 259 -36.72 -58.33 37.34
CA VAL A 259 -36.20 -59.70 37.33
C VAL A 259 -37.04 -60.54 38.24
N PHE A 260 -37.70 -61.51 37.63
CA PHE A 260 -38.58 -62.46 38.42
C PHE A 260 -37.83 -63.78 38.65
N GLY A 261 -37.95 -64.33 39.85
CA GLY A 261 -37.57 -65.71 40.10
C GLY A 261 -36.15 -65.98 40.62
N ILE A 262 -35.44 -64.97 41.13
CA ILE A 262 -34.17 -65.20 41.84
C ILE A 262 -34.36 -64.89 43.30
N PRO A 263 -34.52 -65.94 44.16
CA PRO A 263 -34.60 -65.76 45.63
C PRO A 263 -33.22 -65.33 46.12
N PHE A 264 -33.17 -64.25 46.88
CA PHE A 264 -31.98 -63.66 47.53
C PHE A 264 -31.31 -62.46 46.88
N ILE A 265 -31.85 -61.82 45.86
CA ILE A 265 -31.31 -60.49 45.39
C ILE A 265 -32.18 -59.41 46.04
N SER A 266 -31.69 -58.78 47.10
CA SER A 266 -32.35 -57.66 47.77
C SER A 266 -31.77 -56.32 47.45
N SER A 267 -30.87 -56.25 46.42
CA SER A 267 -30.21 -55.03 46.05
C SER A 267 -30.44 -54.70 44.57
N LEU A 268 -30.57 -53.42 44.25
CA LEU A 268 -30.65 -52.95 42.91
C LEU A 268 -29.29 -53.11 42.19
N SER A 269 -29.32 -53.41 40.91
CA SER A 269 -28.10 -53.45 40.08
C SER A 269 -28.35 -52.74 38.79
N THR A 270 -27.24 -52.30 38.15
CA THR A 270 -27.28 -51.55 36.89
C THR A 270 -26.45 -52.20 35.78
N ASN A 271 -26.88 -52.02 34.57
CA ASN A 271 -26.10 -52.36 33.40
C ASN A 271 -26.06 -51.16 32.43
N PRO A 272 -24.91 -50.53 32.19
CA PRO A 272 -23.56 -50.82 32.73
C PRO A 272 -23.49 -50.77 34.27
N ALA A 273 -22.51 -51.47 34.83
CA ALA A 273 -22.32 -51.57 36.28
C ALA A 273 -21.93 -50.21 36.90
N ALA A 274 -22.22 -50.07 38.20
CA ALA A 274 -21.78 -48.93 39.00
C ALA A 274 -20.25 -48.70 38.86
N GLY A 275 -19.81 -47.46 38.77
CA GLY A 275 -18.42 -47.07 38.55
C GLY A 275 -17.97 -47.10 37.05
N THR A 276 -18.82 -47.62 36.16
CA THR A 276 -18.52 -47.59 34.71
C THR A 276 -18.66 -46.16 34.17
N SER A 277 -17.71 -45.70 33.38
CA SER A 277 -17.80 -44.44 32.65
C SER A 277 -18.54 -44.63 31.34
N VAL A 278 -19.63 -43.90 31.16
CA VAL A 278 -20.49 -43.93 29.99
C VAL A 278 -20.75 -42.54 29.46
N ARG A 279 -21.21 -42.41 28.23
CA ARG A 279 -21.61 -41.11 27.70
C ARG A 279 -22.80 -40.54 28.47
N ARG A 280 -22.83 -39.24 28.72
CA ARG A 280 -24.02 -38.55 29.23
C ARG A 280 -25.20 -38.81 28.28
N GLY A 281 -26.37 -39.06 28.82
CA GLY A 281 -27.55 -39.45 28.04
C GLY A 281 -27.61 -40.94 27.65
N SER A 282 -26.60 -41.75 28.02
CA SER A 282 -26.63 -43.20 27.78
C SER A 282 -27.75 -43.85 28.61
N THR A 283 -28.36 -44.89 28.04
CA THR A 283 -29.36 -45.68 28.76
C THR A 283 -28.67 -46.66 29.72
N VAL A 284 -29.06 -46.60 30.95
CA VAL A 284 -28.67 -47.56 32.01
C VAL A 284 -29.90 -48.37 32.40
N THR A 285 -29.79 -49.67 32.30
CA THR A 285 -30.83 -50.57 32.74
C THR A 285 -30.71 -50.76 34.26
N LEU A 286 -31.77 -50.41 35.00
CA LEU A 286 -31.91 -50.66 36.44
C LEU A 286 -32.70 -51.95 36.63
N TYR A 287 -32.06 -52.98 37.20
CA TYR A 287 -32.69 -54.24 37.54
C TYR A 287 -33.33 -54.15 38.95
N VAL A 288 -34.62 -54.41 38.98
CA VAL A 288 -35.43 -54.33 40.20
C VAL A 288 -36.02 -55.73 40.46
N VAL A 289 -35.95 -56.22 41.69
CA VAL A 289 -36.47 -57.51 42.11
C VAL A 289 -37.91 -57.42 42.60
#